data_b2fe1ee5d9b8adb9fa0fe7f314977db0
#
_entry.id   b2fe1ee5d9b8adb9fa0fe7f314977db0
#
_cell.length_a   1.000
_cell.length_b   1.000
_cell.length_c   1.000
_cell.angle_alpha   90.00
_cell.angle_beta   90.00
_cell.angle_gamma   90.00
#
_symmetry.space_group_name_H-M   'P 1'
#
loop_
_entity.id
_entity.type
_entity.pdbx_description
1 polymer ?
#
loop_
_entity_poly.entity_id
_entity_poly.type
_entity_poly.pdbx_seq_one_letter_code
_entity_poly.pdbx_strand_id
1 'polypeptide(L)'
;MKLINKLLIILLGCSSCDPNTHEFGFEVYNQSDREIDVCLNMWYLGIQDTLVPAYQDYDATSQYNYGFTTVEKKSVNLFIVPGSITAEEIFRMANDTIRIFIFDTDTLAKYSWEEISRNYNILQRYDLTLKDMKLLKHDIYYPPTPATRNIKMWPPYNEKVSITNKTLN
;
A
#
# COMPACT_ATOMS: atom_id res chain seq x y z
N MET A 1 26.83 31.19 -56.64
CA MET A 1 26.68 29.80 -56.24
C MET A 1 26.38 29.74 -54.73
N LYS A 2 25.14 29.44 -54.35
CA LYS A 2 24.71 29.36 -52.95
C LYS A 2 24.69 27.90 -52.56
N LEU A 3 25.55 27.51 -51.63
CA LEU A 3 25.54 26.19 -50.99
C LEU A 3 24.39 26.16 -49.95
N ILE A 4 23.42 25.34 -50.21
CA ILE A 4 22.32 25.05 -49.28
C ILE A 4 22.83 23.91 -48.36
N ASN A 5 23.19 24.28 -47.14
CA ASN A 5 23.44 23.29 -46.08
C ASN A 5 22.11 22.67 -45.68
N LYS A 6 21.91 21.40 -46.06
CA LYS A 6 20.83 20.59 -45.56
C LYS A 6 21.16 20.11 -44.15
N LEU A 7 20.63 20.78 -43.15
CA LEU A 7 20.66 20.31 -41.77
C LEU A 7 19.75 19.11 -41.65
N LEU A 8 20.33 17.91 -41.56
CA LEU A 8 19.65 16.67 -41.32
C LEU A 8 19.36 16.60 -39.81
N ILE A 9 18.15 16.97 -39.40
CA ILE A 9 17.67 16.75 -38.03
C ILE A 9 17.34 15.28 -37.90
N ILE A 10 18.23 14.51 -37.24
CA ILE A 10 17.94 13.17 -36.80
C ILE A 10 17.07 13.31 -35.57
N LEU A 11 15.76 13.15 -35.76
CA LEU A 11 14.81 12.89 -34.69
C LEU A 11 15.14 11.52 -34.10
N LEU A 12 15.98 11.48 -33.07
CA LEU A 12 16.07 10.34 -32.18
C LEU A 12 14.75 10.23 -31.44
N GLY A 13 13.83 9.45 -32.00
CA GLY A 13 12.62 9.06 -31.34
C GLY A 13 12.98 8.29 -30.08
N CYS A 14 12.75 8.89 -28.92
CA CYS A 14 12.64 8.19 -27.67
C CYS A 14 11.37 7.33 -27.71
N SER A 15 11.46 6.21 -28.43
CA SER A 15 10.42 5.19 -28.42
C SER A 15 10.88 4.08 -27.50
N SER A 16 10.53 4.19 -26.23
CA SER A 16 10.20 3.03 -25.39
C SER A 16 9.77 3.48 -24.00
N CYS A 17 8.72 4.31 -23.92
CA CYS A 17 7.80 4.10 -22.83
C CYS A 17 6.77 3.11 -23.35
N ASP A 18 6.90 1.85 -22.97
CA ASP A 18 5.83 0.89 -23.16
C ASP A 18 4.67 1.34 -22.25
N PRO A 19 3.53 1.81 -22.80
CA PRO A 19 2.43 2.30 -21.98
C PRO A 19 1.70 1.19 -21.23
N ASN A 20 2.18 -0.06 -21.31
CA ASN A 20 1.54 -1.24 -20.74
C ASN A 20 2.27 -1.84 -19.53
N THR A 21 3.35 -1.27 -19.04
CA THR A 21 3.90 -1.67 -17.75
C THR A 21 3.08 -1.02 -16.63
N HIS A 22 1.90 -1.54 -16.40
CA HIS A 22 1.08 -1.14 -15.27
C HIS A 22 1.61 -1.84 -14.01
N GLU A 23 2.56 -1.21 -13.34
CA GLU A 23 2.94 -1.62 -12.00
C GLU A 23 1.73 -1.47 -11.08
N PHE A 24 1.46 -2.48 -10.27
CA PHE A 24 0.41 -2.38 -9.26
C PHE A 24 0.85 -1.42 -8.16
N GLY A 25 0.04 -0.39 -7.92
CA GLY A 25 0.28 0.57 -6.86
C GLY A 25 -1.03 1.00 -6.20
N PHE A 26 -0.90 1.55 -5.00
CA PHE A 26 -2.00 2.17 -4.25
C PHE A 26 -1.44 3.28 -3.35
N GLU A 27 -2.27 4.24 -3.02
CA GLU A 27 -1.92 5.32 -2.11
C GLU A 27 -2.50 5.07 -0.72
N VAL A 28 -1.73 5.39 0.33
CA VAL A 28 -2.21 5.38 1.70
C VAL A 28 -2.26 6.80 2.23
N TYR A 29 -3.45 7.24 2.55
CA TYR A 29 -3.74 8.57 3.11
C TYR A 29 -3.82 8.45 4.63
N ASN A 30 -2.81 8.93 5.33
CA ASN A 30 -2.83 9.04 6.78
C ASN A 30 -3.50 10.35 7.20
N GLN A 31 -4.77 10.28 7.56
CA GLN A 31 -5.54 11.43 8.04
C GLN A 31 -5.49 11.59 9.57
N SER A 32 -4.69 10.78 10.26
CA SER A 32 -4.55 10.82 11.70
C SER A 32 -3.47 11.82 12.15
N ASP A 33 -3.41 12.09 13.46
CA ASP A 33 -2.41 12.97 14.08
C ASP A 33 -1.17 12.19 14.56
N ARG A 34 -1.00 10.94 14.12
CA ARG A 34 0.15 10.09 14.42
C ARG A 34 0.81 9.59 13.16
N GLU A 35 2.07 9.24 13.26
CA GLU A 35 2.79 8.52 12.24
C GLU A 35 2.35 7.05 12.26
N ILE A 36 2.24 6.45 11.09
CA ILE A 36 1.83 5.05 10.93
C ILE A 36 2.80 4.31 10.04
N ASP A 37 2.94 3.01 10.32
CA ASP A 37 3.65 2.09 9.44
C ASP A 37 2.65 1.16 8.74
N VAL A 38 2.82 1.05 7.44
CA VAL A 38 1.94 0.26 6.57
C VAL A 38 2.69 -0.94 6.03
N CYS A 39 2.08 -2.10 6.13
CA CYS A 39 2.62 -3.34 5.58
C CYS A 39 1.59 -4.00 4.65
N LEU A 40 2.02 -4.31 3.44
CA LEU A 40 1.24 -5.11 2.49
C LEU A 40 1.59 -6.58 2.67
N ASN A 41 0.59 -7.40 2.99
CA ASN A 41 0.74 -8.85 3.03
C ASN A 41 0.17 -9.47 1.74
N MET A 42 1.04 -10.08 0.96
CA MET A 42 0.71 -10.86 -0.21
C MET A 42 1.02 -12.33 0.07
N TRP A 43 0.03 -13.18 -0.09
CA TRP A 43 0.04 -14.59 0.29
C TRP A 43 1.21 -15.43 -0.27
N TYR A 44 1.77 -15.09 -1.43
CA TYR A 44 2.82 -15.91 -2.06
C TYR A 44 4.10 -16.08 -1.23
N LEU A 45 4.23 -15.34 -0.13
CA LEU A 45 5.31 -15.52 0.84
C LEU A 45 5.06 -16.66 1.84
N GLY A 46 4.09 -17.51 1.61
CA GLY A 46 3.83 -18.72 2.40
C GLY A 46 3.15 -18.48 3.75
N ILE A 47 2.57 -17.31 3.95
CA ILE A 47 1.93 -16.93 5.20
C ILE A 47 0.46 -17.32 5.15
N GLN A 48 0.17 -18.53 5.59
CA GLN A 48 -1.20 -18.99 5.76
C GLN A 48 -1.85 -18.24 6.92
N ASP A 49 -3.00 -17.62 6.63
CA ASP A 49 -4.04 -17.20 7.59
C ASP A 49 -3.60 -16.54 8.90
N THR A 50 -2.39 -16.00 8.95
CA THR A 50 -1.94 -15.24 10.10
C THR A 50 -2.63 -13.88 10.09
N LEU A 51 -3.30 -13.56 11.17
CA LEU A 51 -3.97 -12.29 11.40
C LEU A 51 -2.98 -11.11 11.40
N VAL A 52 -1.70 -11.40 11.45
CA VAL A 52 -0.59 -10.45 11.49
C VAL A 52 0.40 -10.81 10.38
N PRO A 53 0.99 -9.84 9.67
CA PRO A 53 2.01 -10.14 8.67
C PRO A 53 3.14 -10.94 9.31
N ALA A 54 3.53 -12.05 8.68
CA ALA A 54 4.69 -12.78 9.17
C ALA A 54 5.93 -11.95 8.86
N TYR A 55 6.55 -11.54 9.90
CA TYR A 55 7.84 -10.88 9.90
C TYR A 55 8.92 -11.95 10.08
N GLN A 56 9.14 -12.80 9.11
CA GLN A 56 10.14 -13.84 9.28
C GLN A 56 11.53 -13.46 8.78
N ASP A 57 11.65 -12.52 7.87
CA ASP A 57 12.95 -12.12 7.33
C ASP A 57 12.98 -10.62 7.01
N TYR A 58 12.86 -9.77 8.03
CA TYR A 58 13.26 -8.39 7.88
C TYR A 58 14.80 -8.33 7.80
N ASP A 59 15.31 -8.57 6.65
CA ASP A 59 16.64 -8.13 6.29
C ASP A 59 16.52 -6.69 5.79
N ALA A 60 16.92 -5.74 6.62
CA ALA A 60 16.96 -4.32 6.26
C ALA A 60 17.83 -4.05 5.01
N THR A 61 18.62 -5.04 4.58
CA THR A 61 19.47 -4.99 3.38
C THR A 61 18.79 -5.59 2.14
N SER A 62 17.61 -6.22 2.28
CA SER A 62 16.91 -6.83 1.16
C SER A 62 16.33 -5.76 0.23
N GLN A 63 16.73 -5.80 -1.02
CA GLN A 63 16.24 -4.97 -2.12
C GLN A 63 14.72 -5.16 -2.39
N TYR A 64 14.11 -6.17 -1.79
CA TYR A 64 12.71 -6.53 -1.91
C TYR A 64 11.97 -6.42 -0.56
N ASN A 65 12.28 -5.37 0.20
CA ASN A 65 11.53 -5.09 1.41
C ASN A 65 10.07 -4.79 1.08
N TYR A 66 9.25 -5.83 1.03
CA TYR A 66 7.81 -5.70 1.24
C TYR A 66 7.53 -5.37 2.71
N GLY A 67 8.46 -4.61 3.30
CA GLY A 67 8.49 -4.25 4.69
C GLY A 67 7.46 -3.18 5.02
N PHE A 68 7.66 -2.64 6.18
CA PHE A 68 6.90 -1.49 6.64
C PHE A 68 7.33 -0.25 5.87
N THR A 69 6.34 0.54 5.46
CA THR A 69 6.57 1.87 4.89
C THR A 69 5.90 2.88 5.79
N THR A 70 6.68 3.81 6.30
CA THR A 70 6.18 4.86 7.18
C THR A 70 5.41 5.92 6.38
N VAL A 71 4.26 6.32 6.91
CA VAL A 71 3.43 7.41 6.39
C VAL A 71 3.26 8.45 7.49
N GLU A 72 3.84 9.61 7.30
CA GLU A 72 3.76 10.70 8.27
C GLU A 72 2.31 11.12 8.55
N LYS A 73 2.09 11.77 9.67
CA LYS A 73 0.79 12.35 10.04
C LYS A 73 0.30 13.33 8.97
N LYS A 74 -0.99 13.27 8.65
CA LYS A 74 -1.65 14.17 7.68
C LYS A 74 -0.98 14.16 6.29
N SER A 75 -0.43 13.03 5.90
CA SER A 75 0.26 12.87 4.62
C SER A 75 -0.25 11.69 3.81
N VAL A 76 0.30 11.53 2.62
CA VAL A 76 0.03 10.41 1.71
C VAL A 76 1.34 9.81 1.25
N ASN A 77 1.36 8.49 1.09
CA ASN A 77 2.49 7.80 0.48
C ASN A 77 2.01 6.81 -0.57
N LEU A 78 2.75 6.71 -1.67
CA LEU A 78 2.51 5.80 -2.78
C LEU A 78 3.26 4.48 -2.54
N PHE A 79 2.53 3.39 -2.62
CA PHE A 79 3.06 2.03 -2.56
C PHE A 79 3.06 1.44 -3.95
N ILE A 80 4.24 1.04 -4.42
CA ILE A 80 4.40 0.35 -5.71
C ILE A 80 4.92 -1.04 -5.42
N VAL A 81 4.25 -2.04 -5.94
CA VAL A 81 4.75 -3.41 -5.92
C VAL A 81 5.77 -3.56 -7.03
N PRO A 82 7.05 -3.81 -6.71
CA PRO A 82 8.10 -3.92 -7.72
C PRO A 82 7.85 -5.07 -8.69
N GLY A 83 8.14 -4.83 -9.96
CA GLY A 83 8.01 -5.81 -11.04
C GLY A 83 6.90 -5.44 -12.01
N SER A 84 6.97 -5.94 -13.21
CA SER A 84 5.92 -5.75 -14.23
C SER A 84 4.73 -6.69 -13.98
N ILE A 85 4.17 -6.64 -12.77
CA ILE A 85 3.06 -7.50 -12.33
C ILE A 85 1.77 -6.68 -12.33
N THR A 86 0.74 -7.18 -13.00
CA THR A 86 -0.57 -6.53 -13.03
C THR A 86 -1.35 -6.71 -11.73
N ALA A 87 -2.33 -5.86 -11.48
CA ALA A 87 -3.22 -6.01 -10.34
C ALA A 87 -3.91 -7.38 -10.33
N GLU A 88 -4.39 -7.83 -11.48
CA GLU A 88 -5.06 -9.12 -11.65
C GLU A 88 -4.14 -10.29 -11.24
N GLU A 89 -2.87 -10.24 -11.61
CA GLU A 89 -1.88 -11.27 -11.23
C GLU A 89 -1.61 -11.26 -9.73
N ILE A 90 -1.44 -10.10 -9.11
CA ILE A 90 -1.23 -9.98 -7.67
C ILE A 90 -2.40 -10.59 -6.90
N PHE A 91 -3.63 -10.20 -7.26
CA PHE A 91 -4.81 -10.74 -6.57
C PHE A 91 -4.98 -12.25 -6.82
N ARG A 92 -4.69 -12.74 -8.01
CA ARG A 92 -4.68 -14.17 -8.31
C ARG A 92 -3.66 -14.93 -7.45
N MET A 93 -2.45 -14.37 -7.28
CA MET A 93 -1.40 -14.96 -6.43
C MET A 93 -1.76 -14.89 -4.94
N ALA A 94 -2.48 -13.86 -4.54
CA ALA A 94 -2.94 -13.63 -3.16
C ALA A 94 -4.27 -14.36 -2.84
N ASN A 95 -4.69 -15.33 -3.66
CA ASN A 95 -5.98 -16.03 -3.50
C ASN A 95 -7.15 -15.05 -3.39
N ASP A 96 -7.21 -14.10 -4.35
CA ASP A 96 -8.22 -13.06 -4.52
C ASP A 96 -8.30 -12.00 -3.40
N THR A 97 -7.41 -12.07 -2.41
CA THR A 97 -7.45 -11.11 -1.29
C THR A 97 -6.06 -10.71 -0.85
N ILE A 98 -5.76 -9.42 -0.90
CA ILE A 98 -4.58 -8.83 -0.26
C ILE A 98 -4.95 -8.25 1.10
N ARG A 99 -3.97 -8.17 2.00
CA ARG A 99 -4.15 -7.55 3.32
C ARG A 99 -3.21 -6.39 3.49
N ILE A 100 -3.76 -5.26 3.90
CA ILE A 100 -2.99 -4.09 4.26
C ILE A 100 -3.11 -3.92 5.77
N PHE A 101 -1.97 -3.96 6.47
CA PHE A 101 -1.89 -3.73 7.90
C PHE A 101 -1.36 -2.34 8.17
N ILE A 102 -1.97 -1.67 9.14
CA ILE A 102 -1.57 -0.35 9.61
C ILE A 102 -1.22 -0.46 11.09
N PHE A 103 -0.03 -0.02 11.44
CA PHE A 103 0.51 -0.01 12.78
C PHE A 103 0.77 1.41 13.25
N ASP A 104 0.81 1.58 14.55
CA ASP A 104 1.35 2.78 15.16
C ASP A 104 2.88 2.64 15.20
N THR A 105 3.60 3.63 14.69
CA THR A 105 5.08 3.60 14.63
C THR A 105 5.70 3.47 16.01
N ASP A 106 5.14 4.15 17.02
CA ASP A 106 5.60 4.04 18.40
C ASP A 106 5.39 2.62 18.96
N THR A 107 4.33 1.93 18.53
CA THR A 107 4.07 0.55 18.93
C THR A 107 5.12 -0.40 18.35
N LEU A 108 5.49 -0.23 17.08
CA LEU A 108 6.56 -1.04 16.46
C LEU A 108 7.93 -0.79 17.11
N ALA A 109 8.21 0.43 17.52
CA ALA A 109 9.46 0.79 18.20
C ALA A 109 9.54 0.24 19.63
N LYS A 110 8.39 0.07 20.30
CA LYS A 110 8.32 -0.25 21.73
C LYS A 110 8.23 -1.74 22.03
N TYR A 111 7.53 -2.50 21.20
CA TYR A 111 7.22 -3.90 21.45
C TYR A 111 7.93 -4.82 20.47
N SER A 112 8.30 -6.02 20.95
CA SER A 112 8.81 -7.07 20.06
C SER A 112 7.72 -7.54 19.08
N TRP A 113 8.15 -8.06 17.93
CA TRP A 113 7.21 -8.61 16.95
C TRP A 113 6.36 -9.75 17.53
N GLU A 114 6.94 -10.58 18.40
CA GLU A 114 6.21 -11.65 19.09
C GLU A 114 5.07 -11.10 19.96
N GLU A 115 5.33 -10.00 20.68
CA GLU A 115 4.29 -9.33 21.49
C GLU A 115 3.21 -8.69 20.64
N ILE A 116 3.59 -8.00 19.54
CA ILE A 116 2.65 -7.41 18.60
C ILE A 116 1.76 -8.47 17.98
N SER A 117 2.36 -9.58 17.54
CA SER A 117 1.65 -10.69 16.92
C SER A 117 0.70 -11.38 17.90
N ARG A 118 1.16 -11.68 19.12
CA ARG A 118 0.37 -12.35 20.16
C ARG A 118 -0.82 -11.52 20.61
N ASN A 119 -0.62 -10.21 20.78
CA ASN A 119 -1.63 -9.29 21.28
C ASN A 119 -2.46 -8.65 20.16
N TYR A 120 -2.10 -8.90 18.91
CA TYR A 120 -2.71 -8.29 17.74
C TYR A 120 -2.71 -6.75 17.80
N ASN A 121 -1.56 -6.17 18.13
CA ASN A 121 -1.38 -4.73 18.32
C ASN A 121 -1.29 -3.99 16.98
N ILE A 122 -2.40 -3.94 16.26
CA ILE A 122 -2.53 -3.20 15.00
C ILE A 122 -3.57 -2.09 15.15
N LEU A 123 -3.43 -1.03 14.38
CA LEU A 123 -4.44 0.04 14.30
C LEU A 123 -5.59 -0.35 13.38
N GLN A 124 -5.25 -0.90 12.21
CA GLN A 124 -6.24 -1.29 11.20
C GLN A 124 -5.70 -2.41 10.32
N ARG A 125 -6.59 -3.31 9.87
CA ARG A 125 -6.35 -4.24 8.77
C ARG A 125 -7.46 -4.09 7.75
N TYR A 126 -7.09 -4.02 6.48
CA TYR A 126 -8.00 -4.13 5.36
C TYR A 126 -7.79 -5.47 4.65
N ASP A 127 -8.85 -6.24 4.45
CA ASP A 127 -8.89 -7.44 3.60
C ASP A 127 -9.56 -7.03 2.28
N LEU A 128 -8.79 -6.81 1.23
CA LEU A 128 -9.22 -6.17 -0.01
C LEU A 128 -9.24 -7.17 -1.16
N THR A 129 -10.34 -7.19 -1.88
CA THR A 129 -10.41 -7.83 -3.20
C THR A 129 -10.01 -6.84 -4.30
N LEU A 130 -9.74 -7.33 -5.51
CA LEU A 130 -9.50 -6.46 -6.67
C LEU A 130 -10.69 -5.52 -6.94
N LYS A 131 -11.92 -5.99 -6.68
CA LYS A 131 -13.12 -5.17 -6.79
C LYS A 131 -13.11 -4.01 -5.78
N ASP A 132 -12.69 -4.29 -4.54
CA ASP A 132 -12.60 -3.28 -3.49
C ASP A 132 -11.55 -2.23 -3.84
N MET A 133 -10.37 -2.64 -4.34
CA MET A 133 -9.34 -1.72 -4.80
C MET A 133 -9.82 -0.81 -5.93
N LYS A 134 -10.51 -1.37 -6.93
CA LYS A 134 -11.11 -0.58 -8.02
C LYS A 134 -12.19 0.38 -7.51
N LEU A 135 -13.02 -0.05 -6.54
CA LEU A 135 -14.04 0.80 -5.90
C LEU A 135 -13.40 1.98 -5.15
N LEU A 136 -12.32 1.74 -4.44
CA LEU A 136 -11.55 2.74 -3.70
C LEU A 136 -10.65 3.59 -4.62
N LYS A 137 -10.56 3.29 -5.91
CA LYS A 137 -9.64 3.92 -6.86
C LYS A 137 -8.17 3.82 -6.45
N HIS A 138 -7.84 2.74 -5.75
CA HIS A 138 -6.53 2.47 -5.15
C HIS A 138 -6.14 3.42 -4.00
N ASP A 139 -7.10 4.11 -3.39
CA ASP A 139 -6.90 5.02 -2.26
C ASP A 139 -7.31 4.33 -0.95
N ILE A 140 -6.36 4.14 -0.07
CA ILE A 140 -6.57 3.56 1.26
C ILE A 140 -6.47 4.67 2.30
N TYR A 141 -7.49 4.82 3.13
CA TYR A 141 -7.55 5.88 4.14
C TYR A 141 -7.38 5.32 5.55
N TYR A 142 -6.55 5.96 6.34
CA TYR A 142 -6.51 5.76 7.79
C TYR A 142 -6.70 7.08 8.52
N PRO A 143 -7.64 7.17 9.47
CA PRO A 143 -8.66 6.19 9.83
C PRO A 143 -9.65 5.87 8.70
N PRO A 144 -10.39 4.75 8.81
CA PRO A 144 -11.40 4.37 7.82
C PRO A 144 -12.42 5.48 7.54
N THR A 145 -12.79 5.66 6.29
CA THR A 145 -13.79 6.65 5.84
C THR A 145 -15.12 5.98 5.49
N PRO A 146 -16.22 6.74 5.28
CA PRO A 146 -17.47 6.17 4.80
C PRO A 146 -17.37 5.38 3.50
N ALA A 147 -16.37 5.67 2.64
CA ALA A 147 -16.12 4.90 1.43
C ALA A 147 -15.70 3.45 1.70
N THR A 148 -15.09 3.19 2.86
CA THR A 148 -14.62 1.85 3.26
C THR A 148 -15.63 1.06 4.09
N ARG A 149 -16.85 1.58 4.35
CA ARG A 149 -17.83 0.96 5.25
C ARG A 149 -18.20 -0.49 4.92
N ASN A 150 -18.17 -0.86 3.66
CA ASN A 150 -18.50 -2.19 3.17
C ASN A 150 -17.26 -3.06 2.91
N ILE A 151 -16.07 -2.55 3.17
CA ILE A 151 -14.81 -3.27 3.03
C ILE A 151 -14.63 -4.16 4.26
N LYS A 152 -14.19 -5.40 4.05
CA LYS A 152 -13.82 -6.28 5.15
C LYS A 152 -12.57 -5.73 5.83
N MET A 153 -12.69 -5.44 7.14
CA MET A 153 -11.60 -4.84 7.91
C MET A 153 -11.66 -5.23 9.38
N TRP A 154 -10.56 -5.03 10.07
CA TRP A 154 -10.46 -5.13 11.52
C TRP A 154 -9.64 -3.95 12.08
N PRO A 155 -10.10 -3.24 13.14
CA PRO A 155 -11.46 -3.28 13.69
C PRO A 155 -12.51 -2.97 12.62
N PRO A 156 -13.76 -3.44 12.77
CA PRO A 156 -14.85 -3.11 11.86
C PRO A 156 -15.06 -1.60 11.75
N TYR A 157 -15.53 -1.15 10.58
CA TYR A 157 -15.89 0.25 10.38
C TYR A 157 -16.84 0.76 11.46
N ASN A 158 -16.48 1.89 12.08
CA ASN A 158 -17.27 2.53 13.10
C ASN A 158 -17.55 4.00 12.74
N GLU A 159 -18.79 4.32 12.40
CA GLU A 159 -19.19 5.67 12.00
C GLU A 159 -18.87 6.74 13.05
N LYS A 160 -18.96 6.41 14.35
CA LYS A 160 -18.68 7.37 15.43
C LYS A 160 -17.23 7.83 15.43
N VAL A 161 -16.29 6.93 15.14
CA VAL A 161 -14.85 7.26 15.08
C VAL A 161 -14.54 8.13 13.86
N SER A 162 -15.17 7.84 12.72
CA SER A 162 -14.94 8.59 11.49
C SER A 162 -15.49 10.02 11.54
N ILE A 163 -16.54 10.27 12.31
CA ILE A 163 -17.15 11.61 12.49
C ILE A 163 -16.30 12.45 13.42
N THR A 164 -15.75 11.89 14.49
CA THR A 164 -14.92 12.64 15.47
C THR A 164 -13.68 13.25 14.81
N ASN A 165 -13.08 12.54 13.86
CA ASN A 165 -11.91 13.05 13.13
C ASN A 165 -12.26 14.17 12.11
N LYS A 166 -13.54 14.33 11.75
CA LYS A 166 -14.01 15.37 10.82
C LYS A 166 -14.38 16.68 11.53
N THR A 167 -14.61 16.62 12.83
CA THR A 167 -15.08 17.80 13.64
C THR A 167 -13.92 18.57 14.27
N LEU A 168 -12.69 18.05 14.17
CA LEU A 168 -11.47 18.65 14.70
C LEU A 168 -10.63 19.41 13.65
N ASN A 169 -11.17 19.61 12.44
CA ASN A 169 -10.53 20.41 11.38
C ASN A 169 -11.23 21.74 11.19
#